data_46bd4403f9f55bb212c2ca009cc695cf
#
_entry.id   46bd4403f9f55bb212c2ca009cc695cf
#
_cell.length_a   1.000
_cell.length_b   1.000
_cell.length_c   1.000
_cell.angle_alpha   90.00
_cell.angle_beta   90.00
_cell.angle_gamma   90.00
#
_symmetry.space_group_name_H-M   'P 1'
#
loop_
_entity.id
_entity.type
_entity.pdbx_description
1 polymer ?
#
loop_
_entity_poly.entity_id
_entity_poly.type
_entity_poly.pdbx_seq_one_letter_code
_entity_poly.pdbx_strand_id
1 'polypeptide(L)'
;YSMTLNRRFMMRITDQLREERKALAIVTGESIGQVASQTLESMVAINDVTSTPVLRPLVSMDKTDIIDLSKKIDSYDLSIQPYEDCCTVFAPQRPATKPDLDEVLRLEKKLDVDALVQRAVDGIEIEKIKVEDSTEQQASDMFADLL
;
A
#
# COMPACT_ATOMS: atom_id res chain seq x y z
N TYR A 1 16.53 5.13 4.69
CA TYR A 1 15.32 5.77 5.24
C TYR A 1 14.25 6.13 4.20
N SER A 2 14.57 6.13 2.89
CA SER A 2 13.59 6.49 1.84
C SER A 2 12.31 5.65 1.89
N MET A 3 12.40 4.34 2.11
CA MET A 3 11.23 3.47 2.25
C MET A 3 10.35 3.86 3.44
N THR A 4 10.94 4.16 4.59
CA THR A 4 10.20 4.59 5.77
C THR A 4 9.50 5.92 5.52
N LEU A 5 10.19 6.89 4.93
CA LEU A 5 9.61 8.19 4.56
C LEU A 5 8.46 8.02 3.57
N ASN A 6 8.64 7.23 2.50
CA ASN A 6 7.59 6.95 1.53
C ASN A 6 6.35 6.35 2.20
N ARG A 7 6.53 5.36 3.10
CA ARG A 7 5.43 4.75 3.85
C ARG A 7 4.73 5.74 4.77
N ARG A 8 5.45 6.68 5.38
CA ARG A 8 4.86 7.76 6.18
C ARG A 8 3.98 8.68 5.31
N PHE A 9 4.43 9.02 4.09
CA PHE A 9 3.60 9.77 3.14
C PHE A 9 2.35 9.00 2.74
N MET A 10 2.47 7.72 2.40
CA MET A 10 1.32 6.86 2.10
C MET A 10 0.32 6.84 3.25
N MET A 11 0.79 6.75 4.50
CA MET A 11 -0.06 6.76 5.68
C MET A 11 -0.79 8.09 5.86
N ARG A 12 -0.12 9.24 5.68
CA ARG A 12 -0.76 10.57 5.75
C ARG A 12 -1.81 10.76 4.67
N ILE A 13 -1.49 10.39 3.42
CA ILE A 13 -2.45 10.45 2.30
C ILE A 13 -3.67 9.60 2.60
N THR A 14 -3.45 8.37 3.06
CA THR A 14 -4.55 7.45 3.42
C THR A 14 -5.39 7.98 4.57
N ASP A 15 -4.77 8.61 5.58
CA ASP A 15 -5.50 9.18 6.71
C ASP A 15 -6.34 10.39 6.30
N GLN A 16 -5.85 11.25 5.41
CA GLN A 16 -6.64 12.34 4.84
C GLN A 16 -7.85 11.81 4.05
N LEU A 17 -7.64 10.81 3.20
CA LEU A 17 -8.73 10.15 2.46
C LEU A 17 -9.74 9.47 3.39
N ARG A 18 -9.27 8.87 4.47
CA ARG A 18 -10.12 8.28 5.51
C ARG A 18 -11.04 9.33 6.11
N GLU A 19 -10.51 10.52 6.43
CA GLU A 19 -11.32 11.63 6.98
C GLU A 19 -12.39 12.07 5.99
N GLU A 20 -12.03 12.33 4.74
CA GLU A 20 -12.95 12.72 3.67
C GLU A 20 -14.07 11.68 3.47
N ARG A 21 -13.73 10.40 3.59
CA ARG A 21 -14.64 9.26 3.45
C ARG A 21 -15.39 8.92 4.74
N LYS A 22 -15.11 9.59 5.86
CA LYS A 22 -15.68 9.33 7.19
C LYS A 22 -15.46 7.88 7.65
N ALA A 23 -14.35 7.26 7.23
CA ALA A 23 -13.97 5.94 7.72
C ALA A 23 -13.29 6.05 9.10
N LEU A 24 -13.36 5.00 9.91
CA LEU A 24 -12.89 4.99 11.29
C LEU A 24 -11.50 4.37 11.48
N ALA A 25 -11.01 3.65 10.48
CA ALA A 25 -9.73 2.94 10.54
C ALA A 25 -9.06 2.89 9.17
N ILE A 26 -7.77 2.64 9.18
CA ILE A 26 -6.96 2.29 8.02
C ILE A 26 -6.70 0.78 8.06
N VAL A 27 -6.74 0.11 6.92
CA VAL A 27 -6.40 -1.31 6.80
C VAL A 27 -5.18 -1.45 5.89
N THR A 28 -4.18 -2.25 6.33
CA THR A 28 -2.99 -2.54 5.53
C THR A 28 -2.72 -4.04 5.44
N GLY A 29 -2.13 -4.49 4.34
CA GLY A 29 -1.74 -5.88 4.12
C GLY A 29 -0.33 -6.23 4.63
N GLU A 30 0.19 -5.50 5.61
CA GLU A 30 1.53 -5.73 6.16
C GLU A 30 1.61 -7.02 6.97
N SER A 31 2.71 -7.78 6.78
CA SER A 31 3.09 -8.93 7.60
C SER A 31 4.50 -8.73 8.15
N ILE A 32 4.73 -9.11 9.42
CA ILE A 32 6.03 -8.90 10.08
C ILE A 32 7.11 -9.74 9.40
N GLY A 33 8.24 -9.09 9.11
CA GLY A 33 9.45 -9.77 8.63
C GLY A 33 9.48 -10.12 7.14
N GLN A 34 8.45 -9.81 6.37
CA GLN A 34 8.42 -10.12 4.93
C GLN A 34 9.37 -9.23 4.11
N VAL A 35 9.46 -7.96 4.44
CA VAL A 35 10.37 -6.99 3.79
C VAL A 35 10.95 -6.02 4.82
N ALA A 36 11.99 -5.29 4.44
CA ALA A 36 12.72 -4.38 5.33
C ALA A 36 11.85 -3.30 6.00
N SER A 37 10.75 -2.89 5.36
CA SER A 37 9.79 -1.91 5.91
C SER A 37 8.73 -2.54 6.82
N GLN A 38 8.73 -3.85 6.99
CA GLN A 38 7.74 -4.60 7.80
C GLN A 38 8.36 -5.17 9.07
N THR A 39 9.30 -4.47 9.67
CA THR A 39 9.80 -4.71 11.03
C THR A 39 8.97 -3.92 12.03
N LEU A 40 8.97 -4.32 13.30
CA LEU A 40 8.25 -3.58 14.35
C LEU A 40 8.77 -2.16 14.49
N GLU A 41 10.08 -1.95 14.40
CA GLU A 41 10.70 -0.63 14.44
C GLU A 41 10.23 0.24 13.25
N SER A 42 10.15 -0.33 12.06
CA SER A 42 9.61 0.37 10.89
C SER A 42 8.13 0.72 11.08
N MET A 43 7.32 -0.20 11.61
CA MET A 43 5.90 0.04 11.88
C MET A 43 5.69 1.15 12.92
N VAL A 44 6.51 1.20 13.97
CA VAL A 44 6.49 2.31 14.95
C VAL A 44 6.76 3.64 14.26
N ALA A 45 7.84 3.73 13.48
CA ALA A 45 8.21 4.96 12.78
C ALA A 45 7.18 5.38 11.72
N ILE A 46 6.52 4.43 11.06
CA ILE A 46 5.49 4.69 10.05
C ILE A 46 4.18 5.13 10.71
N ASN A 47 3.77 4.50 11.82
CA ASN A 47 2.52 4.83 12.50
C ASN A 47 2.55 6.16 13.25
N ASP A 48 3.71 6.66 13.58
CA ASP A 48 3.88 7.93 14.31
C ASP A 48 3.18 9.13 13.64
N VAL A 49 2.84 9.04 12.36
CA VAL A 49 2.17 10.12 11.61
C VAL A 49 0.66 10.18 11.81
N THR A 50 0.05 9.19 12.44
CA THR A 50 -1.41 9.15 12.66
C THR A 50 -1.76 8.49 13.98
N SER A 51 -2.82 8.98 14.60
CA SER A 51 -3.47 8.34 15.76
C SER A 51 -4.65 7.46 15.38
N THR A 52 -4.98 7.39 14.09
CA THR A 52 -6.06 6.54 13.57
C THR A 52 -5.71 5.06 13.77
N PRO A 53 -6.67 4.23 14.20
CA PRO A 53 -6.46 2.78 14.29
C PRO A 53 -6.02 2.19 12.95
N VAL A 54 -4.86 1.50 12.93
CA VAL A 54 -4.36 0.78 11.76
C VAL A 54 -4.53 -0.72 11.98
N LEU A 55 -5.43 -1.31 11.22
CA LEU A 55 -5.73 -2.73 11.26
C LEU A 55 -4.83 -3.50 10.30
N ARG A 56 -4.20 -4.55 10.79
CA ARG A 56 -3.27 -5.40 10.03
C ARG A 56 -3.70 -6.85 10.11
N PRO A 57 -4.69 -7.29 9.33
CA PRO A 57 -5.24 -8.64 9.44
C PRO A 57 -4.23 -9.74 9.13
N LEU A 58 -3.15 -9.44 8.40
CA LEU A 58 -2.12 -10.40 7.98
C LEU A 58 -0.85 -10.31 8.84
N VAL A 59 -0.81 -9.49 9.88
CA VAL A 59 0.43 -9.11 10.59
C VAL A 59 1.23 -10.28 11.15
N SER A 60 0.55 -11.33 11.59
CA SER A 60 1.14 -12.54 12.18
C SER A 60 1.18 -13.75 11.24
N MET A 61 0.71 -13.60 10.01
CA MET A 61 0.68 -14.68 9.03
C MET A 61 2.03 -14.75 8.31
N ASP A 62 2.48 -15.96 8.01
CA ASP A 62 3.62 -16.15 7.13
C ASP A 62 3.23 -16.06 5.64
N LYS A 63 4.24 -16.10 4.77
CA LYS A 63 4.02 -15.94 3.34
C LYS A 63 3.18 -17.07 2.73
N THR A 64 3.31 -18.29 3.24
CA THR A 64 2.55 -19.44 2.74
C THR A 64 1.09 -19.32 3.11
N ASP A 65 0.78 -18.93 4.34
CA ASP A 65 -0.59 -18.69 4.80
C ASP A 65 -1.29 -17.61 3.97
N ILE A 66 -0.57 -16.51 3.66
CA ILE A 66 -1.09 -15.41 2.85
C ILE A 66 -1.35 -15.89 1.40
N ILE A 67 -0.47 -16.71 0.83
CA ILE A 67 -0.66 -17.32 -0.50
C ILE A 67 -1.88 -18.22 -0.48
N ASP A 68 -2.04 -19.07 0.52
CA ASP A 68 -3.20 -19.96 0.62
C ASP A 68 -4.51 -19.18 0.79
N LEU A 69 -4.48 -18.08 1.54
CA LEU A 69 -5.62 -17.18 1.64
C LEU A 69 -5.94 -16.53 0.29
N SER A 70 -4.93 -16.05 -0.45
CA SER A 70 -5.12 -15.41 -1.76
C SER A 70 -5.73 -16.37 -2.79
N LYS A 71 -5.37 -17.65 -2.73
CA LYS A 71 -6.00 -18.70 -3.57
C LYS A 71 -7.46 -18.94 -3.20
N LYS A 72 -7.79 -18.91 -1.89
CA LYS A 72 -9.17 -19.09 -1.43
C LYS A 72 -10.12 -17.97 -1.85
N ILE A 73 -9.61 -16.78 -2.07
CA ILE A 73 -10.39 -15.60 -2.51
C ILE A 73 -10.19 -15.30 -4.01
N ASP A 74 -9.63 -16.23 -4.77
CA ASP A 74 -9.39 -16.15 -6.23
C ASP A 74 -8.60 -14.90 -6.68
N SER A 75 -7.70 -14.40 -5.84
CA SER A 75 -6.86 -13.23 -6.15
C SER A 75 -5.41 -13.60 -6.49
N TYR A 76 -5.01 -14.88 -6.31
CA TYR A 76 -3.63 -15.31 -6.46
C TYR A 76 -3.09 -15.12 -7.86
N ASP A 77 -3.80 -15.63 -8.87
CA ASP A 77 -3.33 -15.61 -10.27
C ASP A 77 -3.19 -14.17 -10.80
N LEU A 78 -4.05 -13.26 -10.34
CA LEU A 78 -3.94 -11.84 -10.66
C LEU A 78 -2.74 -11.20 -9.94
N SER A 79 -2.51 -11.55 -8.68
CA SER A 79 -1.47 -10.93 -7.84
C SER A 79 -0.03 -11.35 -8.21
N ILE A 80 0.15 -12.49 -8.93
CA ILE A 80 1.47 -12.95 -9.37
C ILE A 80 1.87 -12.47 -10.77
N GLN A 81 0.99 -11.72 -11.45
CA GLN A 81 1.33 -11.20 -12.78
C GLN A 81 2.50 -10.22 -12.68
N PRO A 82 3.41 -10.22 -13.68
CA PRO A 82 4.55 -9.34 -13.68
C PRO A 82 4.09 -7.88 -13.79
N TYR A 83 4.40 -7.11 -12.77
CA TYR A 83 4.16 -5.68 -12.72
C TYR A 83 5.30 -4.98 -11.98
N GLU A 84 5.62 -3.75 -12.37
CA GLU A 84 6.64 -2.96 -11.66
C GLU A 84 6.12 -2.57 -10.27
N ASP A 85 6.82 -3.04 -9.23
CA ASP A 85 6.52 -2.69 -7.83
C ASP A 85 7.30 -1.42 -7.42
N CYS A 86 6.68 -0.58 -6.64
CA CYS A 86 7.34 0.59 -6.03
C CYS A 86 8.60 0.19 -5.25
N CYS A 87 8.66 -1.03 -4.70
CA CYS A 87 9.82 -1.55 -4.01
C CYS A 87 11.03 -1.74 -4.94
N THR A 88 10.82 -2.06 -6.22
CA THR A 88 11.92 -2.20 -7.19
C THR A 88 12.45 -0.86 -7.66
N VAL A 89 11.57 0.13 -7.80
CA VAL A 89 11.91 1.48 -8.29
C VAL A 89 12.58 2.33 -7.20
N PHE A 90 12.13 2.21 -5.95
CA PHE A 90 12.57 3.06 -4.83
C PHE A 90 13.42 2.34 -3.78
N ALA A 91 13.72 1.05 -3.97
CA ALA A 91 14.50 0.29 -3.00
C ALA A 91 15.95 0.81 -2.96
N PRO A 92 16.42 1.32 -1.82
CA PRO A 92 17.83 1.64 -1.65
C PRO A 92 18.64 0.34 -1.62
N GLN A 93 19.89 0.40 -2.04
CA GLN A 93 20.80 -0.77 -1.99
C GLN A 93 20.94 -1.36 -0.57
N ARG A 94 20.75 -0.53 0.46
CA ARG A 94 20.78 -0.92 1.88
C ARG A 94 19.59 -0.29 2.61
N PRO A 95 18.43 -0.96 2.63
CA PRO A 95 17.26 -0.46 3.34
C PRO A 95 17.49 -0.50 4.86
N ALA A 96 17.05 0.52 5.57
CA ALA A 96 17.05 0.53 7.02
C ALA A 96 15.94 -0.41 7.53
N THR A 97 16.33 -1.51 8.19
CA THR A 97 15.39 -2.46 8.82
C THR A 97 15.01 -2.05 10.23
N LYS A 98 15.80 -1.20 10.86
CA LYS A 98 15.58 -0.63 12.19
C LYS A 98 15.71 0.89 12.11
N PRO A 99 14.73 1.60 11.51
CA PRO A 99 14.81 3.04 11.42
C PRO A 99 14.67 3.65 12.82
N ASP A 100 15.56 4.59 13.13
CA ASP A 100 15.46 5.44 14.29
C ASP A 100 14.44 6.55 14.01
N LEU A 101 13.47 6.74 14.91
CA LEU A 101 12.39 7.70 14.73
C LEU A 101 12.88 9.14 14.69
N ASP A 102 13.83 9.50 15.55
CA ASP A 102 14.38 10.87 15.60
C ASP A 102 15.09 11.22 14.30
N GLU A 103 15.83 10.26 13.73
CA GLU A 103 16.48 10.44 12.43
C GLU A 103 15.44 10.56 11.29
N VAL A 104 14.37 9.75 11.32
CA VAL A 104 13.26 9.86 10.37
C VAL A 104 12.64 11.25 10.42
N LEU A 105 12.33 11.74 11.62
CA LEU A 105 11.78 13.08 11.82
C LEU A 105 12.72 14.19 11.36
N ARG A 106 14.04 14.02 11.62
CA ARG A 106 15.07 14.97 11.15
C ARG A 106 15.15 15.05 9.64
N LEU A 107 15.04 13.92 8.96
CA LEU A 107 15.04 13.84 7.50
C LEU A 107 13.75 14.43 6.90
N GLU A 108 12.61 14.14 7.51
CA GLU A 108 11.30 14.60 7.07
C GLU A 108 11.16 16.13 7.16
N LYS A 109 11.78 16.77 8.16
CA LYS A 109 11.82 18.25 8.29
C LYS A 109 12.44 18.98 7.08
N LYS A 110 13.16 18.27 6.22
CA LYS A 110 13.73 18.83 4.98
C LYS A 110 12.75 18.85 3.82
N LEU A 111 11.57 18.26 4.00
CA LEU A 111 10.53 18.13 3.00
C LEU A 111 9.35 19.04 3.36
N ASP A 112 8.72 19.60 2.35
CA ASP A 112 7.41 20.25 2.52
C ASP A 112 6.32 19.16 2.51
N VAL A 113 6.12 18.57 3.70
CA VAL A 113 5.24 17.41 3.87
C VAL A 113 3.81 17.74 3.48
N ASP A 114 3.30 18.89 3.92
CA ASP A 114 1.90 19.26 3.69
C ASP A 114 1.64 19.51 2.21
N ALA A 115 2.52 20.22 1.51
CA ALA A 115 2.40 20.45 0.08
C ALA A 115 2.50 19.16 -0.73
N LEU A 116 3.37 18.21 -0.31
CA LEU A 116 3.52 16.93 -0.99
C LEU A 116 2.29 16.04 -0.80
N VAL A 117 1.73 15.97 0.41
CA VAL A 117 0.50 15.22 0.71
C VAL A 117 -0.67 15.83 -0.07
N GLN A 118 -0.85 17.15 -0.01
CA GLN A 118 -1.94 17.83 -0.71
C GLN A 118 -1.86 17.60 -2.22
N ARG A 119 -0.68 17.73 -2.82
CA ARG A 119 -0.49 17.44 -4.25
C ARG A 119 -0.85 16.00 -4.62
N ALA A 120 -0.54 15.04 -3.77
CA ALA A 120 -0.89 13.65 -4.00
C ALA A 120 -2.41 13.43 -3.92
N VAL A 121 -3.09 14.04 -2.93
CA VAL A 121 -4.55 13.96 -2.79
C VAL A 121 -5.27 14.64 -3.94
N ASP A 122 -4.83 15.83 -4.36
CA ASP A 122 -5.41 16.56 -5.49
C ASP A 122 -5.23 15.82 -6.83
N GLY A 123 -4.20 14.99 -6.95
CA GLY A 123 -3.89 14.21 -8.14
C GLY A 123 -4.55 12.82 -8.19
N ILE A 124 -5.46 12.50 -7.25
CA ILE A 124 -6.12 11.19 -7.22
C ILE A 124 -7.14 11.10 -8.35
N GLU A 125 -6.98 10.09 -9.18
CA GLU A 125 -7.96 9.69 -10.19
C GLU A 125 -8.83 8.55 -9.63
N ILE A 126 -10.14 8.64 -9.83
CA ILE A 126 -11.10 7.63 -9.36
C ILE A 126 -11.79 7.01 -10.56
N GLU A 127 -11.53 5.73 -10.79
CA GLU A 127 -12.20 4.91 -11.79
C GLU A 127 -13.29 4.05 -11.13
N LYS A 128 -14.50 4.08 -11.68
CA LYS A 128 -15.62 3.26 -11.23
C LYS A 128 -15.74 2.02 -12.11
N ILE A 129 -15.30 0.89 -11.59
CA ILE A 129 -15.42 -0.40 -12.26
C ILE A 129 -16.75 -1.04 -11.86
N LYS A 130 -17.55 -1.46 -12.86
CA LYS A 130 -18.78 -2.23 -12.68
C LYS A 130 -18.54 -3.68 -13.08
N VAL A 131 -19.14 -4.61 -12.35
CA VAL A 131 -19.02 -6.05 -12.64
C VAL A 131 -19.63 -6.41 -14.00
N GLU A 132 -20.68 -5.68 -14.43
CA GLU A 132 -21.37 -5.86 -15.70
C GLU A 132 -20.46 -5.55 -16.92
N ASP A 133 -19.57 -4.56 -16.80
CA ASP A 133 -18.67 -4.15 -17.87
C ASP A 133 -17.65 -5.26 -18.21
N SER A 134 -17.30 -6.11 -17.25
CA SER A 134 -16.36 -7.22 -17.45
C SER A 134 -16.99 -8.42 -18.18
N THR A 135 -18.29 -8.62 -18.05
CA THR A 135 -19.02 -9.73 -18.67
C THR A 135 -19.36 -9.43 -20.12
N GLU A 136 -19.72 -8.18 -20.44
CA GLU A 136 -20.02 -7.74 -21.80
C GLU A 136 -18.76 -7.68 -22.68
N GLN A 137 -17.62 -7.25 -22.13
CA GLN A 137 -16.35 -7.22 -22.85
C GLN A 137 -15.87 -8.64 -23.16
N GLN A 138 -15.92 -9.56 -22.20
CA GLN A 138 -15.55 -10.98 -22.41
C GLN A 138 -16.48 -11.68 -23.40
N ALA A 139 -17.77 -11.37 -23.38
CA ALA A 139 -18.70 -11.89 -24.36
C ALA A 139 -18.42 -11.34 -25.77
N SER A 140 -18.14 -10.05 -25.90
CA SER A 140 -17.79 -9.39 -27.15
C SER A 140 -16.51 -9.97 -27.77
N ASP A 141 -15.47 -10.16 -26.95
CA ASP A 141 -14.18 -10.71 -27.40
C ASP A 141 -14.31 -12.18 -27.81
N MET A 142 -15.14 -12.97 -27.10
CA MET A 142 -15.41 -14.37 -27.44
C MET A 142 -16.23 -14.54 -28.71
N PHE A 143 -17.07 -13.55 -29.07
CA PHE A 143 -17.82 -13.55 -30.35
C PHE A 143 -17.00 -12.98 -31.51
N ALA A 144 -16.01 -12.13 -31.26
CA ALA A 144 -15.12 -11.57 -32.30
C ALA A 144 -14.20 -12.65 -32.90
N ASP A 145 -13.82 -13.67 -32.14
CA ASP A 145 -12.99 -14.79 -32.60
C ASP A 145 -13.79 -15.88 -33.37
N LEU A 146 -15.12 -15.73 -33.47
CA LEU A 146 -15.99 -16.70 -34.17
C LEU A 146 -16.51 -16.18 -35.52
N LEU A 147 -16.13 -14.99 -35.94
CA LEU A 147 -16.46 -14.35 -37.24
C LEU A 147 -15.20 -14.10 -38.06
#